data_989319b861092952d47a602715bfea8e
#
_entry.id   989319b861092952d47a602715bfea8e
#
_cell.length_a   1.000
_cell.length_b   1.000
_cell.length_c   1.000
_cell.angle_alpha   90.00
_cell.angle_beta   90.00
_cell.angle_gamma   90.00
#
_symmetry.space_group_name_H-M   'P 1'
#
loop_
_entity.id
_entity.type
_entity.pdbx_description
1 polymer ?
#
loop_
_entity_poly.entity_id
_entity_poly.type
_entity_poly.pdbx_seq_one_letter_code
_entity_poly.pdbx_strand_id
1 'polypeptide(L)'
;KQIFGETKDEQLYNIALELNLTWINRVLFLKLLEGQLLSYHKNDKRYNFLNKDVVFDYDEIYKLFHQVLAKTKQDRSGANIQKYQWVPYLNSSLFEISELENLTIKINSLDDHALLDVMNGSILSIHKNKSINPLQYLYEFLDAYDFASEGVEEVQEDNRTLINASILGKIFEKINGYK
;
A
#
# COMPACT_ATOMS: atom_id res chain seq x y z
N LYS A 1 13.15 -1.72 29.20
CA LYS A 1 13.74 -0.92 28.11
C LYS A 1 12.61 -0.25 27.36
N GLN A 2 12.47 1.05 27.49
CA GLN A 2 11.45 1.82 26.78
C GLN A 2 11.89 1.93 25.31
N ILE A 3 11.37 1.04 24.47
CA ILE A 3 11.78 0.94 23.06
C ILE A 3 11.20 2.09 22.21
N PHE A 4 10.07 2.66 22.64
CA PHE A 4 9.31 3.64 21.85
C PHE A 4 9.27 5.07 22.42
N GLY A 5 9.99 5.39 23.49
CA GLY A 5 10.02 6.72 24.09
C GLY A 5 9.90 6.72 25.62
N GLU A 6 10.11 7.88 26.23
CA GLU A 6 10.09 8.05 27.67
C GLU A 6 8.69 8.39 28.19
N THR A 7 7.90 9.13 27.42
CA THR A 7 6.53 9.51 27.76
C THR A 7 5.51 8.65 27.04
N LYS A 8 4.28 8.59 27.55
CA LYS A 8 3.17 7.86 26.91
C LYS A 8 2.86 8.41 25.52
N ASP A 9 2.90 9.72 25.35
CA ASP A 9 2.59 10.37 24.08
C ASP A 9 3.69 10.08 23.02
N GLU A 10 4.94 10.11 23.42
CA GLU A 10 6.05 9.68 22.55
C GLU A 10 5.92 8.21 22.15
N GLN A 11 5.55 7.34 23.08
CA GLN A 11 5.35 5.92 22.80
C GLN A 11 4.21 5.71 21.79
N LEU A 12 3.08 6.37 22.00
CA LEU A 12 1.93 6.28 21.07
C LEU A 12 2.28 6.82 19.69
N TYR A 13 2.97 7.96 19.63
CA TYR A 13 3.41 8.55 18.37
C TYR A 13 4.35 7.61 17.61
N ASN A 14 5.37 7.08 18.26
CA ASN A 14 6.35 6.22 17.63
C ASN A 14 5.77 4.87 17.20
N ILE A 15 4.85 4.29 17.98
CA ILE A 15 4.10 3.08 17.59
C ILE A 15 3.24 3.37 16.36
N ALA A 16 2.49 4.46 16.35
CA ALA A 16 1.66 4.85 15.22
C ALA A 16 2.50 5.10 13.96
N LEU A 17 3.65 5.77 14.09
CA LEU A 17 4.58 6.02 13.00
C LEU A 17 5.12 4.71 12.41
N GLU A 18 5.58 3.78 13.25
CA GLU A 18 6.11 2.49 12.84
C GLU A 18 5.07 1.63 12.10
N LEU A 19 3.83 1.60 12.61
CA LEU A 19 2.71 0.90 11.96
C LEU A 19 2.39 1.52 10.60
N ASN A 20 2.28 2.85 10.53
CA ASN A 20 2.02 3.53 9.25
C ASN A 20 3.12 3.28 8.23
N LEU A 21 4.40 3.36 8.64
CA LEU A 21 5.52 3.06 7.75
C LEU A 21 5.47 1.61 7.24
N THR A 22 5.14 0.66 8.09
CA THR A 22 4.99 -0.76 7.71
C THR A 22 3.89 -0.92 6.66
N TRP A 23 2.72 -0.33 6.88
CA TRP A 23 1.58 -0.45 5.95
C TRP A 23 1.82 0.29 4.63
N ILE A 24 2.38 1.49 4.67
CA ILE A 24 2.73 2.26 3.46
C ILE A 24 3.77 1.51 2.63
N ASN A 25 4.81 0.95 3.26
CA ASN A 25 5.82 0.14 2.57
C ASN A 25 5.20 -1.07 1.84
N ARG A 26 4.25 -1.76 2.48
CA ARG A 26 3.50 -2.86 1.85
C ARG A 26 2.71 -2.37 0.63
N VAL A 27 1.99 -1.26 0.77
CA VAL A 27 1.18 -0.71 -0.33
C VAL A 27 2.04 -0.25 -1.49
N LEU A 28 3.15 0.45 -1.23
CA LEU A 28 4.08 0.90 -2.27
C LEU A 28 4.69 -0.29 -3.03
N PHE A 29 5.07 -1.34 -2.31
CA PHE A 29 5.56 -2.57 -2.94
C PHE A 29 4.48 -3.22 -3.81
N LEU A 30 3.23 -3.26 -3.33
CA LEU A 30 2.10 -3.80 -4.10
C LEU A 30 1.80 -2.99 -5.35
N LYS A 31 1.89 -1.67 -5.27
CA LYS A 31 1.68 -0.81 -6.43
C LYS A 31 2.74 -1.04 -7.51
N LEU A 32 4.00 -1.22 -7.10
CA LEU A 32 5.06 -1.59 -8.04
C LEU A 32 4.82 -2.97 -8.66
N LEU A 33 4.43 -3.97 -7.85
CA LEU A 33 4.10 -5.31 -8.33
C LEU A 33 2.94 -5.28 -9.31
N GLU A 34 1.88 -4.52 -9.02
CA GLU A 34 0.73 -4.30 -9.91
C GLU A 34 1.18 -3.72 -11.24
N GLY A 35 2.01 -2.66 -11.21
CA GLY A 35 2.56 -2.04 -12.41
C GLY A 35 3.37 -3.02 -13.26
N GLN A 36 4.20 -3.85 -12.63
CA GLN A 36 4.96 -4.91 -13.33
C GLN A 36 4.06 -5.98 -13.95
N LEU A 37 3.03 -6.42 -13.23
CA LEU A 37 2.07 -7.41 -13.74
C LEU A 37 1.26 -6.85 -14.91
N LEU A 38 0.81 -5.61 -14.82
CA LEU A 38 0.11 -4.92 -15.91
C LEU A 38 0.99 -4.82 -17.15
N SER A 39 2.23 -4.37 -17.00
CA SER A 39 3.20 -4.29 -18.09
C SER A 39 3.45 -5.66 -18.73
N TYR A 40 3.72 -6.69 -17.94
CA TYR A 40 3.96 -8.04 -18.42
C TYR A 40 2.76 -8.66 -19.17
N HIS A 41 1.55 -8.36 -18.71
CA HIS A 41 0.29 -8.86 -19.27
C HIS A 41 -0.41 -7.88 -20.22
N LYS A 42 0.32 -6.96 -20.88
CA LYS A 42 -0.20 -6.02 -21.89
C LYS A 42 -1.39 -5.19 -21.38
N ASN A 43 -1.26 -4.66 -20.17
CA ASN A 43 -2.28 -3.83 -19.51
C ASN A 43 -3.64 -4.55 -19.29
N ASP A 44 -3.61 -5.86 -19.09
CA ASP A 44 -4.80 -6.63 -18.74
C ASP A 44 -5.35 -6.18 -17.38
N LYS A 45 -6.51 -5.56 -17.38
CA LYS A 45 -7.16 -4.98 -16.18
C LYS A 45 -7.43 -5.97 -15.05
N ARG A 46 -7.39 -7.27 -15.31
CA ARG A 46 -7.49 -8.31 -14.27
C ARG A 46 -6.36 -8.25 -13.24
N TYR A 47 -5.22 -7.67 -13.63
CA TYR A 47 -4.07 -7.46 -12.74
C TYR A 47 -4.08 -6.11 -12.02
N ASN A 48 -5.06 -5.24 -12.30
CA ASN A 48 -5.28 -4.00 -11.55
C ASN A 48 -6.12 -4.31 -10.30
N PHE A 49 -5.47 -4.74 -9.24
CA PHE A 49 -6.13 -5.19 -8.01
C PHE A 49 -6.05 -4.19 -6.86
N LEU A 50 -5.14 -3.21 -6.92
CA LEU A 50 -4.94 -2.23 -5.85
C LEU A 50 -5.71 -0.93 -6.16
N ASN A 51 -7.02 -0.99 -6.07
CA ASN A 51 -7.91 0.13 -6.29
C ASN A 51 -9.16 0.03 -5.39
N LYS A 52 -9.92 1.14 -5.31
CA LYS A 52 -11.09 1.24 -4.43
C LYS A 52 -12.23 0.26 -4.73
N ASP A 53 -12.33 -0.26 -5.95
CA ASP A 53 -13.40 -1.18 -6.34
C ASP A 53 -13.10 -2.62 -5.91
N VAL A 54 -11.83 -2.95 -5.74
CA VAL A 54 -11.35 -4.28 -5.31
C VAL A 54 -11.02 -4.27 -3.82
N VAL A 55 -10.31 -3.25 -3.34
CA VAL A 55 -9.83 -3.12 -1.96
C VAL A 55 -10.43 -1.84 -1.36
N PHE A 56 -11.70 -1.92 -0.97
CA PHE A 56 -12.53 -0.76 -0.65
C PHE A 56 -12.50 -0.34 0.83
N ASP A 57 -11.99 -1.20 1.72
CA ASP A 57 -11.89 -0.96 3.15
C ASP A 57 -10.61 -1.57 3.75
N TYR A 58 -10.35 -1.29 5.02
CA TYR A 58 -9.17 -1.80 5.72
C TYR A 58 -9.21 -3.31 5.96
N ASP A 59 -10.39 -3.92 6.02
CA ASP A 59 -10.52 -5.37 6.13
C ASP A 59 -10.09 -6.08 4.84
N GLU A 60 -10.39 -5.50 3.67
CA GLU A 60 -9.91 -5.99 2.38
C GLU A 60 -8.39 -5.84 2.23
N ILE A 61 -7.80 -4.74 2.73
CA ILE A 61 -6.33 -4.61 2.79
C ILE A 61 -5.72 -5.69 3.68
N TYR A 62 -6.29 -5.94 4.84
CA TYR A 62 -5.85 -7.00 5.75
C TYR A 62 -5.90 -8.38 5.08
N LYS A 63 -6.99 -8.70 4.39
CA LYS A 63 -7.13 -9.94 3.61
C LYS A 63 -6.06 -10.03 2.52
N LEU A 64 -5.87 -8.95 1.76
CA LEU A 64 -4.88 -8.91 0.70
C LEU A 64 -3.47 -9.17 1.25
N PHE A 65 -3.06 -8.50 2.31
CA PHE A 65 -1.74 -8.71 2.92
C PHE A 65 -1.56 -10.12 3.47
N HIS A 66 -2.43 -10.53 4.38
CA HIS A 66 -2.19 -11.66 5.26
C HIS A 66 -2.87 -12.96 4.84
N GLN A 67 -3.89 -12.89 4.00
CA GLN A 67 -4.66 -14.07 3.57
C GLN A 67 -4.49 -14.38 2.07
N VAL A 68 -3.91 -13.47 1.29
CA VAL A 68 -3.67 -13.65 -0.14
C VAL A 68 -2.17 -13.68 -0.44
N LEU A 69 -1.45 -12.60 -0.13
CA LEU A 69 -0.03 -12.46 -0.49
C LEU A 69 0.88 -13.34 0.38
N ALA A 70 0.59 -13.45 1.68
CA ALA A 70 1.32 -14.30 2.62
C ALA A 70 0.95 -15.79 2.54
N LYS A 71 -0.03 -16.18 1.71
CA LYS A 71 -0.50 -17.57 1.59
C LYS A 71 -0.38 -18.11 0.19
N THR A 72 0.01 -19.38 0.08
CA THR A 72 -0.03 -20.07 -1.21
C THR A 72 -1.46 -20.12 -1.75
N LYS A 73 -1.63 -20.28 -3.06
CA LYS A 73 -2.98 -20.35 -3.66
C LYS A 73 -3.84 -21.47 -3.08
N GLN A 74 -3.21 -22.55 -2.61
CA GLN A 74 -3.90 -23.70 -2.00
C GLN A 74 -4.39 -23.41 -0.58
N ASP A 75 -3.72 -22.51 0.15
CA ASP A 75 -4.02 -22.17 1.54
C ASP A 75 -5.00 -20.98 1.67
N ARG A 76 -5.39 -20.37 0.54
CA ARG A 76 -6.37 -19.27 0.53
C ARG A 76 -7.77 -19.80 0.81
N SER A 77 -8.60 -19.01 1.51
CA SER A 77 -10.03 -19.30 1.66
C SER A 77 -10.76 -19.24 0.31
N GLY A 78 -11.87 -19.97 0.16
CA GLY A 78 -12.60 -20.07 -1.10
C GLY A 78 -13.01 -18.72 -1.70
N ALA A 79 -13.46 -17.77 -0.90
CA ALA A 79 -13.81 -16.41 -1.34
C ALA A 79 -12.59 -15.65 -1.88
N ASN A 80 -11.44 -15.76 -1.21
CA ASN A 80 -10.22 -15.09 -1.62
C ASN A 80 -9.59 -15.74 -2.86
N ILE A 81 -9.82 -17.04 -3.10
CA ILE A 81 -9.35 -17.72 -4.31
C ILE A 81 -9.96 -17.08 -5.57
N GLN A 82 -11.26 -16.82 -5.56
CA GLN A 82 -11.94 -16.25 -6.73
C GLN A 82 -11.61 -14.77 -6.90
N LYS A 83 -11.73 -13.98 -5.83
CA LYS A 83 -11.54 -12.52 -5.88
C LYS A 83 -10.11 -12.14 -6.28
N TYR A 84 -9.12 -12.84 -5.72
CA TYR A 84 -7.70 -12.53 -5.88
C TYR A 84 -6.92 -13.59 -6.68
N GLN A 85 -7.58 -14.29 -7.62
CA GLN A 85 -6.97 -15.36 -8.41
C GLN A 85 -5.75 -14.90 -9.22
N TRP A 86 -5.71 -13.63 -9.62
CA TRP A 86 -4.64 -13.03 -10.43
C TRP A 86 -3.50 -12.47 -9.58
N VAL A 87 -3.69 -12.36 -8.27
CA VAL A 87 -2.66 -11.89 -7.34
C VAL A 87 -1.73 -13.04 -6.99
N PRO A 88 -0.40 -12.88 -7.19
CA PRO A 88 0.56 -13.94 -6.89
C PRO A 88 0.68 -14.18 -5.37
N TYR A 89 1.21 -15.34 -5.02
CA TYR A 89 1.77 -15.58 -3.69
C TYR A 89 3.17 -14.96 -3.63
N LEU A 90 3.44 -14.26 -2.54
CA LEU A 90 4.76 -13.69 -2.28
C LEU A 90 5.34 -14.38 -1.04
N ASN A 91 6.37 -15.19 -1.27
CA ASN A 91 7.11 -15.82 -0.17
C ASN A 91 8.01 -14.76 0.51
N SER A 92 7.38 -13.86 1.25
CA SER A 92 8.06 -12.73 1.88
C SER A 92 7.44 -12.44 3.25
N SER A 93 8.28 -12.29 4.26
CA SER A 93 7.87 -11.84 5.60
C SER A 93 7.26 -10.44 5.63
N LEU A 94 7.42 -9.66 4.54
CA LEU A 94 6.83 -8.32 4.41
C LEU A 94 5.31 -8.33 4.61
N PHE A 95 4.63 -9.41 4.17
CA PHE A 95 3.17 -9.53 4.25
C PHE A 95 2.68 -10.38 5.43
N GLU A 96 3.58 -10.86 6.28
CA GLU A 96 3.20 -11.47 7.55
C GLU A 96 2.79 -10.40 8.56
N ILE A 97 1.95 -10.78 9.53
CA ILE A 97 1.60 -9.88 10.63
C ILE A 97 2.85 -9.68 11.48
N SER A 98 3.30 -8.44 11.63
CA SER A 98 4.47 -8.12 12.43
C SER A 98 4.21 -8.29 13.92
N GLU A 99 5.28 -8.40 14.70
CA GLU A 99 5.19 -8.45 16.17
C GLU A 99 4.48 -7.21 16.73
N LEU A 100 4.80 -6.03 16.19
CA LEU A 100 4.17 -4.78 16.62
C LEU A 100 2.66 -4.77 16.34
N GLU A 101 2.22 -5.24 15.17
CA GLU A 101 0.79 -5.38 14.84
C GLU A 101 0.08 -6.37 15.79
N ASN A 102 0.75 -7.44 16.20
CA ASN A 102 0.20 -8.39 17.16
C ASN A 102 0.08 -7.83 18.59
N LEU A 103 1.02 -6.98 18.99
CA LEU A 103 1.05 -6.38 20.33
C LEU A 103 0.17 -5.13 20.45
N THR A 104 -0.24 -4.52 19.33
CA THR A 104 -0.99 -3.27 19.31
C THR A 104 -2.29 -3.40 18.53
N ILE A 105 -2.31 -2.89 17.29
CA ILE A 105 -3.46 -2.95 16.39
C ILE A 105 -3.05 -3.47 15.02
N LYS A 106 -3.99 -4.10 14.33
CA LYS A 106 -3.86 -4.48 12.92
C LYS A 106 -4.56 -3.46 12.03
N ILE A 107 -4.19 -3.42 10.75
CA ILE A 107 -4.72 -2.43 9.80
C ILE A 107 -6.25 -2.45 9.71
N ASN A 108 -6.90 -3.61 9.84
CA ASN A 108 -8.35 -3.73 9.83
C ASN A 108 -9.05 -3.25 11.12
N SER A 109 -8.29 -2.72 12.09
CA SER A 109 -8.84 -2.02 13.26
C SER A 109 -9.00 -0.52 13.03
N LEU A 110 -8.56 -0.02 11.87
CA LEU A 110 -8.71 1.39 11.52
C LEU A 110 -10.16 1.71 11.13
N ASP A 111 -10.55 2.96 11.33
CA ASP A 111 -11.90 3.44 11.02
C ASP A 111 -12.04 3.74 9.52
N ASP A 112 -12.84 2.95 8.82
CA ASP A 112 -13.16 3.14 7.40
C ASP A 112 -13.93 4.44 7.10
N HIS A 113 -14.49 5.10 8.10
CA HIS A 113 -15.23 6.35 7.97
C HIS A 113 -14.39 7.59 8.35
N ALA A 114 -13.14 7.40 8.78
CA ALA A 114 -12.24 8.50 9.05
C ALA A 114 -12.03 9.39 7.82
N LEU A 115 -11.81 10.68 8.04
CA LEU A 115 -11.52 11.63 6.97
C LEU A 115 -10.18 12.31 7.24
N LEU A 116 -9.40 12.54 6.17
CA LEU A 116 -8.16 13.30 6.18
C LEU A 116 -8.30 14.54 5.32
N ASP A 117 -7.79 15.64 5.82
CA ASP A 117 -7.70 16.88 5.05
C ASP A 117 -6.65 16.75 3.95
N VAL A 118 -7.01 17.15 2.74
CA VAL A 118 -6.07 17.17 1.64
C VAL A 118 -5.09 18.32 1.83
N MET A 119 -3.80 17.98 1.94
CA MET A 119 -2.74 18.95 2.18
C MET A 119 -2.64 19.97 1.03
N ASN A 120 -2.41 21.23 1.38
CA ASN A 120 -2.12 22.27 0.40
C ASN A 120 -0.85 21.91 -0.39
N GLY A 121 -0.93 22.01 -1.72
CA GLY A 121 0.16 21.63 -2.61
C GLY A 121 0.23 20.13 -2.93
N SER A 122 -0.74 19.33 -2.44
CA SER A 122 -0.88 17.94 -2.88
C SER A 122 -1.16 17.87 -4.38
N ILE A 123 -0.68 16.80 -5.02
CA ILE A 123 -1.01 16.45 -6.40
C ILE A 123 -2.52 16.23 -6.59
N LEU A 124 -3.26 15.95 -5.52
CA LEU A 124 -4.71 15.80 -5.49
C LEU A 124 -5.44 17.16 -5.42
N SER A 125 -5.02 18.12 -6.22
CA SER A 125 -5.56 19.49 -6.23
C SER A 125 -7.06 19.58 -6.48
N ILE A 126 -7.66 18.55 -7.11
CA ILE A 126 -9.11 18.43 -7.31
C ILE A 126 -9.90 18.36 -5.99
N HIS A 127 -9.25 17.91 -4.92
CA HIS A 127 -9.82 17.81 -3.57
C HIS A 127 -9.36 18.93 -2.64
N LYS A 128 -8.77 20.00 -3.18
CA LYS A 128 -8.30 21.14 -2.37
C LYS A 128 -9.37 21.63 -1.41
N ASN A 129 -8.99 21.81 -0.16
CA ASN A 129 -9.88 22.22 0.94
C ASN A 129 -11.04 21.24 1.24
N LYS A 130 -10.87 19.97 0.91
CA LYS A 130 -11.80 18.90 1.27
C LYS A 130 -11.12 17.88 2.17
N SER A 131 -11.94 17.18 2.95
CA SER A 131 -11.53 15.99 3.67
C SER A 131 -12.04 14.77 2.92
N ILE A 132 -11.19 13.79 2.70
CA ILE A 132 -11.54 12.55 1.98
C ILE A 132 -11.10 11.32 2.80
N ASN A 133 -11.67 10.19 2.48
CA ASN A 133 -11.30 8.92 3.12
C ASN A 133 -9.81 8.61 2.88
N PRO A 134 -9.06 8.12 3.89
CA PRO A 134 -7.63 7.83 3.78
C PRO A 134 -7.27 6.85 2.65
N LEU A 135 -8.10 5.82 2.42
CA LEU A 135 -7.87 4.87 1.32
C LEU A 135 -8.09 5.52 -0.04
N GLN A 136 -9.14 6.35 -0.17
CA GLN A 136 -9.35 7.14 -1.38
C GLN A 136 -8.15 8.06 -1.63
N TYR A 137 -7.67 8.77 -0.59
CA TYR A 137 -6.48 9.62 -0.68
C TYR A 137 -5.28 8.82 -1.19
N LEU A 138 -5.05 7.65 -0.60
CA LEU A 138 -3.92 6.78 -0.95
C LEU A 138 -4.00 6.31 -2.41
N TYR A 139 -5.13 5.77 -2.85
CA TYR A 139 -5.28 5.27 -4.23
C TYR A 139 -5.16 6.38 -5.27
N GLU A 140 -5.84 7.51 -5.07
CA GLU A 140 -5.74 8.64 -6.00
C GLU A 140 -4.31 9.22 -6.04
N PHE A 141 -3.62 9.26 -4.89
CA PHE A 141 -2.21 9.65 -4.84
C PHE A 141 -1.33 8.68 -5.63
N LEU A 142 -1.49 7.38 -5.45
CA LEU A 142 -0.71 6.36 -6.17
C LEU A 142 -1.00 6.40 -7.68
N ASP A 143 -2.26 6.63 -8.07
CA ASP A 143 -2.67 6.69 -9.48
C ASP A 143 -2.16 7.96 -10.21
N ALA A 144 -1.68 8.95 -9.46
CA ALA A 144 -1.03 10.13 -10.03
C ALA A 144 0.41 9.86 -10.55
N TYR A 145 0.97 8.67 -10.25
CA TYR A 145 2.30 8.24 -10.68
C TYR A 145 2.21 6.97 -11.52
N ASP A 146 3.20 6.79 -12.39
CA ASP A 146 3.35 5.57 -13.18
C ASP A 146 4.33 4.61 -12.48
N PHE A 147 3.84 3.46 -12.03
CA PHE A 147 4.63 2.41 -11.39
C PHE A 147 4.96 1.33 -12.44
N ALA A 148 6.02 1.54 -13.21
CA ALA A 148 6.45 0.61 -14.25
C ALA A 148 7.82 -0.01 -13.93
N SER A 149 8.11 -1.16 -14.57
CA SER A 149 9.45 -1.74 -14.58
C SER A 149 10.34 -1.01 -15.59
N GLU A 150 11.64 -0.87 -15.29
CA GLU A 150 12.63 -0.41 -16.25
C GLU A 150 12.63 -1.34 -17.49
N GLY A 151 12.50 -0.78 -18.68
CA GLY A 151 12.67 -1.52 -19.93
C GLY A 151 11.49 -1.52 -20.90
N VAL A 152 10.39 -0.89 -20.59
CA VAL A 152 9.33 -0.67 -21.58
C VAL A 152 9.50 0.72 -22.17
N GLU A 153 10.24 0.81 -23.30
CA GLU A 153 10.30 2.00 -24.16
C GLU A 153 9.02 2.15 -24.99
N GLU A 154 7.86 1.83 -24.47
CA GLU A 154 6.60 2.14 -25.12
C GLU A 154 6.19 3.56 -24.69
N VAL A 155 5.96 4.38 -25.68
CA VAL A 155 5.52 5.77 -25.66
C VAL A 155 4.65 6.05 -24.43
N GLN A 156 5.19 6.84 -23.51
CA GLN A 156 4.42 7.40 -22.41
C GLN A 156 3.36 8.34 -23.01
N GLU A 157 2.15 7.85 -23.20
CA GLU A 157 1.01 8.67 -23.60
C GLU A 157 0.52 9.59 -22.48
N ASP A 158 0.96 9.36 -21.24
CA ASP A 158 0.58 10.12 -20.05
C ASP A 158 1.80 10.82 -19.42
N ASN A 159 1.64 12.10 -19.06
CA ASN A 159 2.64 12.93 -18.37
C ASN A 159 2.86 12.52 -16.89
N ARG A 160 2.69 11.24 -16.51
CA ARG A 160 2.89 10.78 -15.15
C ARG A 160 4.37 10.56 -14.86
N THR A 161 4.78 10.91 -13.64
CA THR A 161 6.15 10.63 -13.20
C THR A 161 6.34 9.13 -13.00
N LEU A 162 7.33 8.56 -13.68
CA LEU A 162 7.70 7.14 -13.57
C LEU A 162 8.30 6.83 -12.19
N ILE A 163 7.78 5.82 -11.52
CA ILE A 163 8.32 5.25 -10.27
C ILE A 163 8.77 3.82 -10.55
N ASN A 164 10.06 3.62 -10.66
CA ASN A 164 10.67 2.29 -10.82
C ASN A 164 11.22 1.75 -9.49
N ALA A 165 11.72 0.51 -9.51
CA ALA A 165 12.26 -0.15 -8.32
C ALA A 165 13.42 0.63 -7.68
N SER A 166 14.27 1.31 -8.45
CA SER A 166 15.39 2.11 -7.94
C SER A 166 14.90 3.36 -7.20
N ILE A 167 13.91 4.06 -7.75
CA ILE A 167 13.29 5.22 -7.11
C ILE A 167 12.57 4.79 -5.84
N LEU A 168 11.82 3.68 -5.88
CA LEU A 168 11.13 3.13 -4.72
C LEU A 168 12.12 2.73 -3.62
N GLY A 169 13.25 2.13 -3.97
CA GLY A 169 14.33 1.81 -3.02
C GLY A 169 14.84 3.06 -2.28
N LYS A 170 15.07 4.15 -3.01
CA LYS A 170 15.48 5.45 -2.42
C LYS A 170 14.39 6.05 -1.52
N ILE A 171 13.12 5.90 -1.89
CA ILE A 171 11.98 6.33 -1.06
C ILE A 171 11.99 5.55 0.26
N PHE A 172 12.11 4.23 0.22
CA PHE A 172 12.15 3.39 1.41
C PHE A 172 13.36 3.71 2.30
N GLU A 173 14.53 3.89 1.72
CA GLU A 173 15.74 4.28 2.46
C GLU A 173 15.53 5.62 3.19
N LYS A 174 14.96 6.60 2.50
CA LYS A 174 14.68 7.92 3.07
C LYS A 174 13.61 7.85 4.17
N ILE A 175 12.52 7.12 3.97
CA ILE A 175 11.44 6.95 4.95
C ILE A 175 12.00 6.24 6.21
N ASN A 176 12.77 5.18 6.04
CA ASN A 176 13.33 4.42 7.16
C ASN A 176 14.49 5.17 7.86
N GLY A 177 15.12 6.14 7.22
CA GLY A 177 16.17 6.98 7.81
C GLY A 177 15.66 8.06 8.78
N TYR A 178 14.35 8.20 8.93
CA TYR A 178 13.72 9.08 9.95
C TYR A 178 13.50 8.39 11.30
N LYS A 179 14.05 7.19 11.51
CA LYS A 179 14.01 6.44 12.79
C LYS A 179 15.11 6.84 13.72
#